data_547f25260c6492fde1bf2632bc53a7f3
#
_entry.id   547f25260c6492fde1bf2632bc53a7f3
#
_cell.length_a   1.000
_cell.length_b   1.000
_cell.length_c   1.000
_cell.angle_alpha   90.00
_cell.angle_beta   90.00
_cell.angle_gamma   90.00
#
_symmetry.space_group_name_H-M   'P 1'
#
loop_
_entity.id
_entity.type
_entity.pdbx_description
1 polymer ?
#
loop_
_entity_poly.entity_id
_entity_poly.type
_entity_poly.pdbx_seq_one_letter_code
_entity_poly.pdbx_strand_id
1 'polypeptide(L)'
;MSTITSLPKEHIDNFFASLSDAILFFHKELCPHCKNMEKVLIKFSAKAPSVEVFSIDSESHPELMEKLSFERVPTLVFVRNGEVIKVHSGLMNPRELKALYASL
;
A
#
# COMPACT_ATOMS: atom_id res chain seq x y z
N MET A 1 -1.61 12.64 -13.62
CA MET A 1 -1.62 13.03 -12.23
C MET A 1 -1.70 11.80 -11.35
N SER A 2 -0.71 11.62 -10.52
CA SER A 2 -0.67 10.47 -9.64
C SER A 2 -1.58 10.70 -8.44
N THR A 3 -2.40 9.72 -8.13
CA THR A 3 -3.31 9.80 -7.02
C THR A 3 -3.29 8.49 -6.26
N ILE A 4 -3.48 8.61 -4.95
CA ILE A 4 -3.70 7.44 -4.11
C ILE A 4 -5.21 7.30 -4.02
N THR A 5 -5.70 6.14 -4.41
CA THR A 5 -7.14 5.85 -4.38
C THR A 5 -7.50 5.22 -3.04
N SER A 6 -8.47 5.83 -2.35
CA SER A 6 -8.96 5.25 -1.10
C SER A 6 -9.89 4.08 -1.41
N LEU A 7 -9.69 2.96 -0.72
CA LEU A 7 -10.59 1.83 -0.86
C LEU A 7 -11.83 2.03 0.01
N PRO A 8 -13.00 1.63 -0.48
CA PRO A 8 -14.21 1.64 0.34
C PRO A 8 -14.08 0.65 1.48
N LYS A 9 -14.88 0.85 2.52
CA LYS A 9 -14.89 -0.02 3.70
C LYS A 9 -15.55 -1.38 3.42
N GLU A 10 -16.11 -1.54 2.24
CA GLU A 10 -16.84 -2.73 1.84
C GLU A 10 -15.94 -3.68 1.06
N HIS A 11 -16.33 -4.90 1.00
CA HIS A 11 -15.77 -6.01 0.23
C HIS A 11 -14.54 -5.78 -0.62
N ILE A 12 -13.40 -6.28 -0.14
CA ILE A 12 -12.19 -6.31 -0.93
C ILE A 12 -11.67 -7.74 -1.09
N ASP A 13 -12.51 -8.72 -0.84
CA ASP A 13 -12.10 -10.13 -0.90
C ASP A 13 -11.51 -10.55 -2.24
N ASN A 14 -12.09 -10.05 -3.34
CA ASN A 14 -11.59 -10.36 -4.66
C ASN A 14 -10.77 -9.23 -5.26
N PHE A 15 -10.48 -8.23 -4.46
CA PHE A 15 -9.81 -7.03 -4.92
C PHE A 15 -8.43 -7.34 -5.50
N PHE A 16 -7.65 -8.15 -4.79
CA PHE A 16 -6.28 -8.48 -5.20
C PHE A 16 -6.22 -9.18 -6.55
N ALA A 17 -7.19 -10.02 -6.83
CA ALA A 17 -7.18 -10.84 -8.05
C ALA A 17 -7.27 -10.00 -9.33
N SER A 18 -7.85 -8.81 -9.25
CA SER A 18 -8.03 -7.94 -10.40
C SER A 18 -6.87 -6.97 -10.63
N LEU A 19 -5.90 -6.95 -9.74
CA LEU A 19 -4.80 -5.99 -9.82
C LEU A 19 -3.61 -6.53 -10.60
N SER A 20 -3.01 -5.67 -11.42
CA SER A 20 -1.75 -5.99 -12.09
C SER A 20 -0.59 -5.64 -11.17
N ASP A 21 -0.11 -4.39 -11.23
CA ASP A 21 0.92 -3.90 -10.33
C ASP A 21 0.30 -2.88 -9.40
N ALA A 22 0.34 -3.14 -8.11
CA ALA A 22 -0.28 -2.25 -7.14
C ALA A 22 0.46 -2.26 -5.81
N ILE A 23 0.31 -1.15 -5.10
CA ILE A 23 0.79 -1.04 -3.72
C ILE A 23 -0.43 -0.72 -2.86
N LEU A 24 -0.64 -1.51 -1.83
CA LEU A 24 -1.70 -1.27 -0.87
C LEU A 24 -1.07 -0.63 0.35
N PHE A 25 -1.51 0.58 0.66
CA PHE A 25 -0.98 1.35 1.77
C PHE A 25 -1.95 1.29 2.95
N PHE A 26 -1.58 0.54 3.99
CA PHE A 26 -2.39 0.45 5.20
C PHE A 26 -1.97 1.54 6.17
N HIS A 27 -2.95 2.29 6.64
CA HIS A 27 -2.74 3.42 7.54
C HIS A 27 -3.85 3.47 8.60
N LYS A 28 -3.72 4.41 9.53
CA LYS A 28 -4.80 4.70 10.49
C LYS A 28 -4.80 6.19 10.79
N GLU A 29 -5.86 6.66 11.45
CA GLU A 29 -5.94 8.05 11.89
C GLU A 29 -4.91 8.31 12.97
N LEU A 30 -4.50 9.57 13.11
CA LEU A 30 -3.55 10.02 14.12
C LEU A 30 -2.23 9.27 14.08
N CYS A 31 -1.77 8.95 12.90
CA CYS A 31 -0.51 8.26 12.69
C CYS A 31 0.44 9.19 11.92
N PRO A 32 1.40 9.83 12.61
CA PRO A 32 2.34 10.74 11.93
C PRO A 32 3.18 10.04 10.86
N HIS A 33 3.62 8.81 11.14
CA HIS A 33 4.41 8.04 10.18
C HIS A 33 3.60 7.68 8.95
N CYS A 34 2.30 7.46 9.11
CA CYS A 34 1.42 7.18 7.97
C CYS A 34 1.33 8.39 7.05
N LYS A 35 1.26 9.59 7.60
CA LYS A 35 1.24 10.82 6.81
C LYS A 35 2.52 10.99 6.02
N ASN A 36 3.65 10.70 6.64
CA ASN A 36 4.95 10.78 5.98
C ASN A 36 5.06 9.75 4.86
N MET A 37 4.58 8.54 5.10
CA MET A 37 4.60 7.49 4.10
C MET A 37 3.68 7.83 2.93
N GLU A 38 2.56 8.47 3.19
CA GLU A 38 1.66 8.91 2.13
C GLU A 38 2.36 9.87 1.17
N LYS A 39 3.14 10.80 1.71
CA LYS A 39 3.91 11.74 0.89
C LYS A 39 4.94 11.03 0.03
N VAL A 40 5.58 10.01 0.58
CA VAL A 40 6.54 9.19 -0.15
C VAL A 40 5.85 8.48 -1.31
N LEU A 41 4.68 7.91 -1.04
CA LEU A 41 3.91 7.20 -2.06
C LEU A 41 3.41 8.12 -3.17
N ILE A 42 3.02 9.34 -2.84
CA ILE A 42 2.60 10.31 -3.83
C ILE A 42 3.76 10.61 -4.79
N LYS A 43 4.96 10.79 -4.27
CA LYS A 43 6.14 11.03 -5.10
C LYS A 43 6.48 9.82 -5.96
N PHE A 44 6.38 8.62 -5.37
CA PHE A 44 6.63 7.38 -6.10
C PHE A 44 5.62 7.22 -7.24
N SER A 45 4.35 7.43 -6.94
CA SER A 45 3.27 7.27 -7.90
C SER A 45 3.42 8.22 -9.11
N ALA A 46 3.93 9.43 -8.87
CA ALA A 46 4.16 10.40 -9.94
C ALA A 46 5.21 9.89 -10.95
N LYS A 47 6.16 9.08 -10.49
CA LYS A 47 7.23 8.56 -11.33
C LYS A 47 6.94 7.15 -11.84
N ALA A 48 5.92 6.51 -11.34
CA ALA A 48 5.56 5.14 -11.71
C ALA A 48 4.06 5.06 -11.99
N PRO A 49 3.59 5.71 -13.07
CA PRO A 49 2.15 5.80 -13.33
C PRO A 49 1.48 4.47 -13.67
N SER A 50 2.26 3.45 -14.01
CA SER A 50 1.72 2.12 -14.27
C SER A 50 1.41 1.34 -12.99
N VAL A 51 1.86 1.84 -11.85
CA VAL A 51 1.62 1.20 -10.55
C VAL A 51 0.46 1.90 -9.86
N GLU A 52 -0.58 1.15 -9.54
CA GLU A 52 -1.71 1.69 -8.80
C GLU A 52 -1.37 1.72 -7.31
N VAL A 53 -1.77 2.79 -6.63
CA VAL A 53 -1.57 2.91 -5.19
C VAL A 53 -2.93 3.10 -4.53
N PHE A 54 -3.25 2.22 -3.59
CA PHE A 54 -4.51 2.27 -2.86
C PHE A 54 -4.23 2.50 -1.38
N SER A 55 -5.01 3.38 -0.75
CA SER A 55 -4.93 3.57 0.69
C SER A 55 -6.06 2.82 1.38
N ILE A 56 -5.73 2.12 2.45
CA ILE A 56 -6.67 1.29 3.20
C ILE A 56 -6.59 1.68 4.66
N ASP A 57 -7.74 2.04 5.24
CA ASP A 57 -7.82 2.29 6.66
C ASP A 57 -7.75 0.96 7.40
N SER A 58 -6.65 0.73 8.12
CA SER A 58 -6.43 -0.54 8.80
C SER A 58 -7.50 -0.83 9.86
N GLU A 59 -8.06 0.21 10.47
CA GLU A 59 -9.10 0.02 11.48
C GLU A 59 -10.42 -0.45 10.88
N SER A 60 -10.63 -0.18 9.60
CA SER A 60 -11.82 -0.64 8.89
C SER A 60 -11.66 -2.05 8.33
N HIS A 61 -10.43 -2.56 8.25
CA HIS A 61 -10.14 -3.85 7.63
C HIS A 61 -9.17 -4.69 8.46
N PRO A 62 -9.48 -4.94 9.74
CA PRO A 62 -8.57 -5.73 10.59
C PRO A 62 -8.38 -7.15 10.09
N GLU A 63 -9.37 -7.70 9.39
CA GLU A 63 -9.29 -9.04 8.82
C GLU A 63 -8.21 -9.15 7.74
N LEU A 64 -7.96 -8.07 7.03
CA LEU A 64 -6.90 -8.06 6.02
C LEU A 64 -5.52 -8.06 6.67
N MET A 65 -5.38 -7.32 7.75
CA MET A 65 -4.12 -7.28 8.49
C MET A 65 -3.77 -8.69 9.00
N GLU A 66 -4.76 -9.39 9.52
CA GLU A 66 -4.58 -10.75 9.99
C GLU A 66 -4.24 -11.69 8.84
N LYS A 67 -4.98 -11.59 7.74
CA LYS A 67 -4.76 -12.41 6.56
C LYS A 67 -3.37 -12.23 5.98
N LEU A 68 -2.87 -10.99 5.99
CA LEU A 68 -1.56 -10.66 5.43
C LEU A 68 -0.44 -10.70 6.46
N SER A 69 -0.77 -11.09 7.69
CA SER A 69 0.19 -11.35 8.78
C SER A 69 1.01 -10.13 9.21
N PHE A 70 0.37 -8.97 9.33
CA PHE A 70 1.03 -7.80 9.90
C PHE A 70 0.10 -7.09 10.89
N GLU A 71 0.70 -6.34 11.80
CA GLU A 71 -0.04 -5.64 12.86
C GLU A 71 0.25 -4.13 12.90
N ARG A 72 1.28 -3.69 12.22
CA ARG A 72 1.74 -2.31 12.29
C ARG A 72 1.31 -1.50 11.08
N VAL A 73 1.22 -0.19 11.28
CA VAL A 73 1.06 0.77 10.21
C VAL A 73 2.12 1.85 10.39
N PRO A 74 2.60 2.48 9.32
CA PRO A 74 2.25 2.20 7.93
C PRO A 74 2.82 0.87 7.44
N THR A 75 2.05 0.19 6.61
CA THR A 75 2.50 -1.05 5.97
C THR A 75 2.17 -0.97 4.49
N LEU A 76 3.12 -1.38 3.66
CA LEU A 76 2.92 -1.47 2.22
C LEU A 76 2.83 -2.93 1.82
N VAL A 77 1.80 -3.26 1.06
CA VAL A 77 1.63 -4.59 0.50
C VAL A 77 1.77 -4.47 -1.02
N PHE A 78 2.72 -5.19 -1.56
CA PHE A 78 3.02 -5.13 -3.00
C PHE A 78 2.33 -6.28 -3.70
N VAL A 79 1.52 -5.94 -4.70
CA VAL A 79 0.73 -6.91 -5.46
C VAL A 79 1.16 -6.89 -6.92
N ARG A 80 1.33 -8.08 -7.49
CA ARG A 80 1.65 -8.22 -8.91
C ARG A 80 0.85 -9.39 -9.47
N ASN A 81 0.10 -9.12 -10.53
CA ASN A 81 -0.74 -10.13 -11.19
C ASN A 81 -1.67 -10.86 -10.20
N GLY A 82 -2.28 -10.09 -9.31
CA GLY A 82 -3.23 -10.65 -8.35
C GLY A 82 -2.61 -11.35 -7.15
N GLU A 83 -1.29 -11.34 -7.03
CA GLU A 83 -0.60 -12.00 -5.92
C GLU A 83 0.18 -11.01 -5.07
N VAL A 84 0.15 -11.25 -3.76
CA VAL A 84 0.96 -10.48 -2.82
C VAL A 84 2.39 -11.00 -2.88
N ILE A 85 3.31 -10.15 -3.31
CA ILE A 85 4.71 -10.55 -3.48
C ILE A 85 5.62 -10.02 -2.37
N LYS A 86 5.16 -9.02 -1.61
CA LYS A 86 5.97 -8.47 -0.52
C LYS A 86 5.10 -7.70 0.45
N VAL A 87 5.41 -7.78 1.72
CA VAL A 87 4.80 -6.96 2.77
C VAL A 87 5.92 -6.25 3.51
N HIS A 88 5.86 -4.93 3.61
CA HIS A 88 6.86 -4.14 4.31
C HIS A 88 6.19 -3.23 5.32
N SER A 89 6.55 -3.34 6.58
CA SER A 89 6.06 -2.47 7.65
C SER A 89 7.12 -1.43 8.01
N GLY A 90 6.68 -0.21 8.25
CA GLY A 90 7.54 0.89 8.65
C GLY A 90 7.76 1.92 7.55
N LEU A 91 8.42 3.00 7.91
CA LEU A 91 8.71 4.08 6.99
C LEU A 91 9.79 3.70 5.99
N MET A 92 9.65 4.23 4.78
CA MET A 92 10.69 4.23 3.77
C MET A 92 10.76 5.62 3.16
N ASN A 93 11.96 6.06 2.78
CA ASN A 93 12.07 7.27 1.98
C ASN A 93 11.84 6.92 0.51
N PRO A 94 11.67 7.93 -0.39
CA PRO A 94 11.38 7.64 -1.80
C PRO A 94 12.44 6.79 -2.49
N ARG A 95 13.70 6.96 -2.11
CA ARG A 95 14.80 6.19 -2.71
C ARG A 95 14.72 4.72 -2.31
N GLU A 96 14.43 4.46 -1.03
CA GLU A 96 14.29 3.10 -0.53
C GLU A 96 13.11 2.39 -1.19
N LEU A 97 12.00 3.09 -1.34
CA LEU A 97 10.81 2.52 -1.98
C LEU A 97 11.09 2.17 -3.43
N LYS A 98 11.76 3.08 -4.15
CA LYS A 98 12.12 2.84 -5.54
C LYS A 98 13.02 1.62 -5.68
N ALA A 99 14.04 1.52 -4.79
CA ALA A 99 14.97 0.40 -4.82
C ALA A 99 14.27 -0.93 -4.50
N LEU A 100 13.42 -0.92 -3.49
CA LEU A 100 12.66 -2.12 -3.13
C LEU A 100 11.76 -2.56 -4.29
N TYR A 101 11.03 -1.64 -4.86
CA TYR A 101 10.10 -1.97 -5.95
C TYR A 101 10.85 -2.54 -7.14
N ALA A 102 12.00 -1.97 -7.47
CA ALA A 102 12.81 -2.44 -8.60
C ALA A 102 13.37 -3.85 -8.37
N SER A 103 13.48 -4.27 -7.11
CA SER A 103 14.00 -5.60 -6.77
C SER A 103 12.95 -6.70 -6.78
N LEU A 104 11.68 -6.33 -6.94
CA LEU A 104 10.57 -7.31 -6.87
C LEU A 104 10.32 -8.02 -8.19
#